data_7f9cc9104dc87eebf27a3327c2ee950b
#
_entry.id   7f9cc9104dc87eebf27a3327c2ee950b
#
_cell.length_a   1.000
_cell.length_b   1.000
_cell.length_c   1.000
_cell.angle_alpha   90.00
_cell.angle_beta   90.00
_cell.angle_gamma   90.00
#
_symmetry.space_group_name_H-M   'P 1'
#
loop_
_entity.id
_entity.type
_entity.pdbx_description
1 polymer ?
#
loop_
_entity_poly.entity_id
_entity_poly.type
_entity_poly.pdbx_seq_one_letter_code
_entity_poly.pdbx_strand_id
1 'polypeptide(L)'
;FPAWGTTSIGERSNILLKIADVIEKNLNLLATAECLDNGKPIRECMAADLPLVVDHWRYFAGVIRAEEGSVAEISNSEYSYHIPEPLGVVGQIIPWNFPLLMATWKLAPALAAGNCVVLKPAEQTPASIMLLMELIGDLLPAGVLNIVSGYGLEAGKPLASSKRIKKIAFTGETTTGRLIMQYASQNLIPITLELGGKSPNIFFEDVLAKDDDFFDKCLEGFAMFTLNQGEVCTCPSRALIQESIYDKFMERAVARTKAVKQDNPLKMETMIGAQ
;
A
#
# COMPACT_ATOMS: atom_id res chain seq x y z
N PHE A 1 -0.44 23.87 -5.17
CA PHE A 1 0.92 23.31 -5.29
C PHE A 1 2.03 24.31 -4.98
N PRO A 2 2.05 25.54 -5.53
CA PRO A 2 3.21 26.41 -5.33
C PRO A 2 3.62 26.59 -3.87
N ALA A 3 2.67 26.84 -2.97
CA ALA A 3 2.94 27.01 -1.55
C ALA A 3 3.51 25.72 -0.89
N TRP A 4 2.92 24.54 -1.17
CA TRP A 4 3.37 23.29 -0.59
C TRP A 4 4.73 22.85 -1.15
N GLY A 5 4.95 22.97 -2.46
CA GLY A 5 6.20 22.61 -3.12
C GLY A 5 7.40 23.43 -2.66
N THR A 6 7.17 24.62 -2.10
CA THR A 6 8.21 25.48 -1.52
C THR A 6 8.34 25.38 0.00
N THR A 7 7.46 24.59 0.66
CA THR A 7 7.56 24.32 2.10
C THR A 7 8.88 23.60 2.40
N SER A 8 9.57 23.98 3.46
CA SER A 8 10.86 23.39 3.81
C SER A 8 10.74 21.89 4.10
N ILE A 9 11.82 21.15 3.83
CA ILE A 9 11.92 19.71 4.15
C ILE A 9 11.59 19.46 5.62
N GLY A 10 12.10 20.31 6.54
CA GLY A 10 11.87 20.19 7.97
C GLY A 10 10.39 20.34 8.34
N GLU A 11 9.68 21.27 7.74
CA GLU A 11 8.25 21.47 7.99
C GLU A 11 7.41 20.30 7.46
N ARG A 12 7.67 19.84 6.22
CA ARG A 12 7.00 18.65 5.68
C ARG A 12 7.23 17.41 6.56
N SER A 13 8.48 17.15 6.94
CA SER A 13 8.83 16.07 7.86
C SER A 13 8.04 16.14 9.17
N ASN A 14 7.98 17.32 9.80
CA ASN A 14 7.24 17.51 11.04
C ASN A 14 5.72 17.29 10.87
N ILE A 15 5.15 17.67 9.73
CA ILE A 15 3.74 17.43 9.43
C ILE A 15 3.48 15.91 9.28
N LEU A 16 4.34 15.18 8.57
CA LEU A 16 4.22 13.74 8.41
C LEU A 16 4.31 12.99 9.77
N LEU A 17 5.21 13.43 10.66
CA LEU A 17 5.27 12.88 12.03
C LEU A 17 3.98 13.12 12.79
N LYS A 18 3.41 14.32 12.73
CA LYS A 18 2.10 14.62 13.35
C LYS A 18 0.98 13.76 12.77
N ILE A 19 0.98 13.49 11.46
CA ILE A 19 0.03 12.57 10.85
C ILE A 19 0.19 11.17 11.43
N ALA A 20 1.41 10.66 11.54
CA ALA A 20 1.69 9.37 12.16
C ALA A 20 1.17 9.30 13.60
N ASP A 21 1.40 10.33 14.41
CA ASP A 21 0.94 10.40 15.80
C ASP A 21 -0.58 10.43 15.90
N VAL A 22 -1.28 11.13 14.99
CA VAL A 22 -2.74 11.14 14.94
C VAL A 22 -3.28 9.75 14.57
N ILE A 23 -2.68 9.07 13.60
CA ILE A 23 -3.07 7.71 13.21
C ILE A 23 -2.87 6.74 14.38
N GLU A 24 -1.70 6.77 15.03
CA GLU A 24 -1.39 5.91 16.17
C GLU A 24 -2.35 6.12 17.33
N LYS A 25 -2.67 7.37 17.66
CA LYS A 25 -3.65 7.73 18.70
C LYS A 25 -5.07 7.21 18.38
N ASN A 26 -5.43 7.11 17.11
CA ASN A 26 -6.75 6.69 16.65
C ASN A 26 -6.74 5.28 16.03
N LEU A 27 -5.74 4.46 16.35
CA LEU A 27 -5.50 3.16 15.74
C LEU A 27 -6.74 2.24 15.81
N ASN A 28 -7.37 2.12 16.98
CA ASN A 28 -8.58 1.30 17.16
C ASN A 28 -9.76 1.78 16.29
N LEU A 29 -9.96 3.08 16.18
CA LEU A 29 -11.03 3.67 15.39
C LEU A 29 -10.81 3.40 13.89
N LEU A 30 -9.59 3.63 13.40
CA LEU A 30 -9.23 3.39 12.01
C LEU A 30 -9.25 1.89 11.67
N ALA A 31 -8.75 1.02 12.56
CA ALA A 31 -8.82 -0.42 12.39
C ALA A 31 -10.27 -0.93 12.32
N THR A 32 -11.15 -0.39 13.15
CA THR A 32 -12.58 -0.74 13.12
C THR A 32 -13.23 -0.28 11.81
N ALA A 33 -12.95 0.93 11.34
CA ALA A 33 -13.46 1.43 10.06
C ALA A 33 -12.96 0.58 8.89
N GLU A 34 -11.67 0.22 8.87
CA GLU A 34 -11.06 -0.66 7.85
C GLU A 34 -11.73 -2.04 7.86
N CYS A 35 -11.91 -2.65 9.04
CA CYS A 35 -12.55 -3.94 9.21
C CYS A 35 -14.01 -3.94 8.74
N LEU A 36 -14.78 -2.92 9.06
CA LEU A 36 -16.19 -2.81 8.67
C LEU A 36 -16.37 -2.56 7.18
N ASP A 37 -15.49 -1.78 6.57
CA ASP A 37 -15.59 -1.39 5.17
C ASP A 37 -15.08 -2.48 4.22
N ASN A 38 -13.99 -3.16 4.60
CA ASN A 38 -13.35 -4.20 3.78
C ASN A 38 -13.79 -5.63 4.11
N GLY A 39 -14.20 -5.90 5.36
CA GLY A 39 -14.54 -7.24 5.84
C GLY A 39 -13.34 -8.05 6.36
N LYS A 40 -12.11 -7.52 6.30
CA LYS A 40 -10.91 -8.18 6.83
C LYS A 40 -10.92 -8.30 8.37
N PRO A 41 -10.22 -9.30 8.93
CA PRO A 41 -10.18 -9.47 10.38
C PRO A 41 -9.56 -8.27 11.09
N ILE A 42 -10.21 -7.79 12.13
CA ILE A 42 -9.73 -6.67 12.94
C ILE A 42 -8.35 -6.95 13.55
N ARG A 43 -8.04 -8.22 13.84
CA ARG A 43 -6.71 -8.63 14.32
C ARG A 43 -5.60 -8.29 13.33
N GLU A 44 -5.86 -8.43 12.01
CA GLU A 44 -4.88 -8.08 10.98
C GLU A 44 -4.74 -6.56 10.85
N CYS A 45 -5.86 -5.83 10.88
CA CYS A 45 -5.82 -4.37 10.92
C CYS A 45 -4.98 -3.86 12.10
N MET A 46 -5.16 -4.44 13.30
CA MET A 46 -4.50 -4.01 14.55
C MET A 46 -3.06 -4.45 14.64
N ALA A 47 -2.73 -5.67 14.18
CA ALA A 47 -1.40 -6.27 14.36
C ALA A 47 -0.45 -5.99 13.19
N ALA A 48 -0.96 -5.72 12.00
CA ALA A 48 -0.17 -5.54 10.78
C ALA A 48 -0.46 -4.22 10.08
N ASP A 49 -1.67 -3.99 9.57
CA ASP A 49 -1.94 -2.89 8.64
C ASP A 49 -1.68 -1.52 9.26
N LEU A 50 -2.32 -1.22 10.39
CA LEU A 50 -2.22 0.09 11.03
C LEU A 50 -0.82 0.38 11.63
N PRO A 51 -0.14 -0.57 12.28
CA PRO A 51 1.26 -0.38 12.66
C PRO A 51 2.17 -0.06 11.47
N LEU A 52 2.01 -0.75 10.32
CA LEU A 52 2.75 -0.44 9.10
C LEU A 52 2.38 0.93 8.52
N VAL A 53 1.12 1.33 8.58
CA VAL A 53 0.70 2.69 8.20
C VAL A 53 1.48 3.73 9.01
N VAL A 54 1.50 3.62 10.34
CA VAL A 54 2.24 4.55 11.22
C VAL A 54 3.73 4.55 10.91
N ASP A 55 4.34 3.36 10.76
CA ASP A 55 5.76 3.20 10.48
C ASP A 55 6.15 3.87 9.15
N HIS A 56 5.36 3.69 8.09
CA HIS A 56 5.65 4.29 6.79
C HIS A 56 5.57 5.83 6.80
N TRP A 57 4.60 6.41 7.51
CA TRP A 57 4.57 7.87 7.68
C TRP A 57 5.82 8.38 8.40
N ARG A 58 6.26 7.68 9.46
CA ARG A 58 7.50 8.00 10.18
C ARG A 58 8.74 7.80 9.33
N TYR A 59 8.79 6.71 8.57
CA TYR A 59 9.89 6.42 7.65
C TYR A 59 10.09 7.56 6.64
N PHE A 60 9.04 7.96 5.92
CA PHE A 60 9.14 9.03 4.92
C PHE A 60 9.38 10.41 5.54
N ALA A 61 8.93 10.65 6.76
CA ALA A 61 9.29 11.85 7.51
C ALA A 61 10.78 11.90 7.85
N GLY A 62 11.39 10.75 8.13
CA GLY A 62 12.82 10.63 8.38
C GLY A 62 13.66 10.72 7.09
N VAL A 63 13.32 9.90 6.09
CA VAL A 63 14.15 9.74 4.89
C VAL A 63 14.24 11.02 4.08
N ILE A 64 13.18 11.85 4.03
CA ILE A 64 13.24 13.12 3.29
C ILE A 64 14.29 14.08 3.84
N ARG A 65 14.65 13.97 5.11
CA ARG A 65 15.73 14.80 5.71
C ARG A 65 17.11 14.34 5.31
N ALA A 66 17.26 13.10 4.83
CA ALA A 66 18.50 12.49 4.40
C ALA A 66 18.66 12.46 2.87
N GLU A 67 17.66 12.97 2.12
CA GLU A 67 17.75 13.01 0.66
C GLU A 67 18.78 14.04 0.21
N GLU A 68 19.70 13.58 -0.61
CA GLU A 68 20.81 14.38 -1.12
C GLU A 68 20.71 14.55 -2.64
N GLY A 69 21.31 15.63 -3.14
CA GLY A 69 21.58 15.80 -4.55
C GLY A 69 22.98 15.26 -4.91
N SER A 70 23.41 15.53 -6.12
CA SER A 70 24.78 15.23 -6.56
C SER A 70 25.43 16.41 -7.24
N VAL A 71 26.76 16.43 -7.21
CA VAL A 71 27.60 17.40 -7.93
C VAL A 71 28.60 16.62 -8.77
N ALA A 72 28.75 16.99 -10.03
CA ALA A 72 29.76 16.44 -10.91
C ALA A 72 30.56 17.58 -11.54
N GLU A 73 31.89 17.48 -11.56
CA GLU A 73 32.76 18.36 -12.33
C GLU A 73 32.69 17.92 -13.80
N ILE A 74 32.38 18.88 -14.70
CA ILE A 74 32.37 18.68 -16.15
C ILE A 74 33.73 19.15 -16.73
N SER A 75 34.24 20.26 -16.23
CA SER A 75 35.52 20.83 -16.57
C SER A 75 36.09 21.66 -15.40
N ASN A 76 37.29 22.19 -15.52
CA ASN A 76 37.88 23.04 -14.49
C ASN A 76 37.07 24.29 -14.12
N SER A 77 36.08 24.67 -14.93
CA SER A 77 35.23 25.86 -14.74
C SER A 77 33.75 25.58 -14.70
N GLU A 78 33.31 24.30 -14.85
CA GLU A 78 31.92 23.95 -14.98
C GLU A 78 31.57 22.79 -14.06
N TYR A 79 30.46 22.94 -13.30
CA TYR A 79 29.90 21.93 -12.41
C TYR A 79 28.45 21.67 -12.76
N SER A 80 28.05 20.41 -12.73
CA SER A 80 26.66 20.00 -12.84
C SER A 80 26.08 19.69 -11.46
N TYR A 81 24.96 20.29 -11.12
CA TYR A 81 24.24 20.02 -9.90
C TYR A 81 22.93 19.23 -10.23
N HIS A 82 22.70 18.16 -9.51
CA HIS A 82 21.45 17.40 -9.59
C HIS A 82 20.71 17.55 -8.27
N ILE A 83 19.57 18.24 -8.32
CA ILE A 83 18.73 18.53 -7.15
C ILE A 83 17.33 17.99 -7.42
N PRO A 84 16.78 17.09 -6.54
CA PRO A 84 15.40 16.63 -6.64
C PRO A 84 14.40 17.77 -6.42
N GLU A 85 13.37 17.83 -7.27
CA GLU A 85 12.27 18.80 -7.17
C GLU A 85 10.92 18.08 -7.19
N PRO A 86 9.87 18.63 -6.50
CA PRO A 86 8.52 18.08 -6.57
C PRO A 86 7.96 18.20 -7.99
N LEU A 87 7.27 17.15 -8.44
CA LEU A 87 6.65 17.08 -9.77
C LEU A 87 5.46 18.06 -9.93
N GLY A 88 4.72 18.28 -8.85
CA GLY A 88 3.52 19.11 -8.86
C GLY A 88 2.30 18.42 -8.26
N VAL A 89 1.20 18.34 -9.00
CA VAL A 89 0.02 17.59 -8.60
C VAL A 89 0.09 16.18 -9.16
N VAL A 90 0.00 15.18 -8.30
CA VAL A 90 0.05 13.76 -8.67
C VAL A 90 -1.30 13.08 -8.44
N GLY A 91 -1.68 12.18 -9.33
CA GLY A 91 -2.86 11.34 -9.21
C GLY A 91 -2.49 9.98 -8.61
N GLN A 92 -3.30 9.53 -7.66
CA GLN A 92 -3.12 8.23 -7.02
C GLN A 92 -4.43 7.45 -7.08
N ILE A 93 -4.37 6.18 -7.45
CA ILE A 93 -5.53 5.28 -7.53
C ILE A 93 -5.15 4.00 -6.80
N ILE A 94 -5.94 3.63 -5.79
CA ILE A 94 -5.65 2.53 -4.88
C ILE A 94 -6.73 1.46 -4.93
N PRO A 95 -6.37 0.18 -4.63
CA PRO A 95 -7.29 -0.93 -4.58
C PRO A 95 -8.02 -1.00 -3.23
N TRP A 96 -8.90 -1.99 -3.13
CA TRP A 96 -9.82 -2.22 -2.02
C TRP A 96 -9.26 -3.16 -0.92
N ASN A 97 -8.19 -3.92 -1.20
CA ASN A 97 -7.75 -4.99 -0.30
C ASN A 97 -6.92 -4.52 0.91
N PHE A 98 -6.25 -3.37 0.82
CA PHE A 98 -5.53 -2.71 1.92
C PHE A 98 -5.73 -1.20 1.83
N PRO A 99 -6.93 -0.68 2.09
CA PRO A 99 -7.26 0.73 1.81
C PRO A 99 -6.28 1.72 2.42
N LEU A 100 -6.13 1.77 3.74
CA LEU A 100 -5.24 2.72 4.42
C LEU A 100 -3.76 2.49 4.12
N LEU A 101 -3.35 1.22 4.06
CA LEU A 101 -1.95 0.89 3.79
C LEU A 101 -1.54 1.29 2.37
N MET A 102 -2.37 0.99 1.37
CA MET A 102 -2.12 1.39 -0.03
C MET A 102 -2.17 2.90 -0.23
N ALA A 103 -3.06 3.59 0.48
CA ALA A 103 -3.05 5.05 0.53
C ALA A 103 -1.73 5.57 1.09
N THR A 104 -1.31 5.06 2.24
CA THR A 104 -0.08 5.49 2.93
C THR A 104 1.17 5.30 2.07
N TRP A 105 1.31 4.14 1.40
CA TRP A 105 2.46 3.86 0.53
C TRP A 105 2.61 4.86 -0.62
N LYS A 106 1.54 5.54 -0.99
CA LYS A 106 1.54 6.56 -2.04
C LYS A 106 1.52 7.98 -1.49
N LEU A 107 0.74 8.24 -0.43
CA LEU A 107 0.60 9.58 0.17
C LEU A 107 1.90 10.03 0.84
N ALA A 108 2.46 9.18 1.71
CA ALA A 108 3.61 9.56 2.53
C ALA A 108 4.81 10.00 1.68
N PRO A 109 5.30 9.23 0.68
CA PRO A 109 6.41 9.66 -0.17
C PRO A 109 6.06 10.87 -1.04
N ALA A 110 4.83 10.95 -1.57
CA ALA A 110 4.44 12.06 -2.43
C ALA A 110 4.40 13.40 -1.67
N LEU A 111 3.82 13.40 -0.47
CA LEU A 111 3.74 14.58 0.39
C LEU A 111 5.11 14.95 0.95
N ALA A 112 5.93 13.97 1.36
CA ALA A 112 7.31 14.19 1.78
C ALA A 112 8.11 14.91 0.71
N ALA A 113 8.00 14.47 -0.55
CA ALA A 113 8.68 15.09 -1.69
C ALA A 113 8.09 16.46 -2.11
N GLY A 114 7.06 16.97 -1.43
CA GLY A 114 6.46 18.28 -1.70
C GLY A 114 5.41 18.29 -2.80
N ASN A 115 4.90 17.14 -3.23
CA ASN A 115 3.80 17.06 -4.20
C ASN A 115 2.44 17.26 -3.53
N CYS A 116 1.48 17.81 -4.27
CA CYS A 116 0.06 17.75 -3.92
C CYS A 116 -0.58 16.51 -4.52
N VAL A 117 -1.59 15.96 -3.87
CA VAL A 117 -2.17 14.69 -4.25
C VAL A 117 -3.67 14.80 -4.50
N VAL A 118 -4.13 14.13 -5.56
CA VAL A 118 -5.52 13.75 -5.77
C VAL A 118 -5.58 12.23 -5.71
N LEU A 119 -6.17 11.69 -4.64
CA LEU A 119 -6.30 10.25 -4.41
C LEU A 119 -7.72 9.78 -4.73
N LYS A 120 -7.84 8.74 -5.55
CA LYS A 120 -9.09 7.99 -5.75
C LYS A 120 -8.99 6.65 -5.01
N PRO A 121 -9.71 6.46 -3.90
CA PRO A 121 -9.86 5.14 -3.28
C PRO A 121 -10.70 4.21 -4.16
N ALA A 122 -10.66 2.91 -3.87
CA ALA A 122 -11.62 1.98 -4.43
C ALA A 122 -13.04 2.37 -3.97
N GLU A 123 -13.99 2.23 -4.87
CA GLU A 123 -15.40 2.57 -4.60
C GLU A 123 -16.02 1.67 -3.53
N GLN A 124 -15.49 0.46 -3.35
CA GLN A 124 -15.95 -0.51 -2.36
C GLN A 124 -15.48 -0.18 -0.94
N THR A 125 -14.32 0.48 -0.79
CA THR A 125 -13.66 0.64 0.52
C THR A 125 -13.10 2.05 0.74
N PRO A 126 -13.93 3.11 0.69
CA PRO A 126 -13.48 4.48 0.89
C PRO A 126 -13.53 4.95 2.35
N ALA A 127 -14.25 4.26 3.26
CA ALA A 127 -14.63 4.80 4.55
C ALA A 127 -13.42 5.09 5.46
N SER A 128 -12.47 4.18 5.55
CA SER A 128 -11.26 4.38 6.37
C SER A 128 -10.40 5.56 5.87
N ILE A 129 -10.36 5.77 4.54
CA ILE A 129 -9.66 6.92 3.92
C ILE A 129 -10.37 8.24 4.26
N MET A 130 -11.69 8.27 4.17
CA MET A 130 -12.47 9.45 4.50
C MET A 130 -12.33 9.81 5.98
N LEU A 131 -12.37 8.80 6.87
CA LEU A 131 -12.13 8.98 8.30
C LEU A 131 -10.71 9.52 8.56
N LEU A 132 -9.70 8.99 7.88
CA LEU A 132 -8.34 9.52 7.97
C LEU A 132 -8.32 11.02 7.60
N MET A 133 -9.02 11.43 6.54
CA MET A 133 -9.09 12.83 6.13
C MET A 133 -9.73 13.72 7.19
N GLU A 134 -10.78 13.25 7.89
CA GLU A 134 -11.37 13.99 9.02
C GLU A 134 -10.37 14.19 10.17
N LEU A 135 -9.54 13.17 10.43
CA LEU A 135 -8.57 13.23 11.52
C LEU A 135 -7.34 14.11 11.23
N ILE A 136 -6.91 14.18 9.97
CA ILE A 136 -5.66 14.88 9.58
C ILE A 136 -5.87 16.14 8.75
N GLY A 137 -7.10 16.47 8.38
CA GLY A 137 -7.40 17.58 7.46
C GLY A 137 -6.81 18.92 7.88
N ASP A 138 -6.82 19.22 9.16
CA ASP A 138 -6.27 20.48 9.71
C ASP A 138 -4.72 20.50 9.79
N LEU A 139 -4.06 19.37 9.57
CA LEU A 139 -2.59 19.30 9.57
C LEU A 139 -1.98 19.70 8.23
N LEU A 140 -2.75 19.65 7.16
CA LEU A 140 -2.30 19.93 5.79
C LEU A 140 -2.95 21.22 5.29
N PRO A 141 -2.23 22.09 4.59
CA PRO A 141 -2.84 23.23 3.92
C PRO A 141 -3.93 22.78 2.93
N ALA A 142 -4.98 23.57 2.80
CA ALA A 142 -6.09 23.29 1.89
C ALA A 142 -5.60 23.00 0.46
N GLY A 143 -6.10 21.95 -0.15
CA GLY A 143 -5.76 21.51 -1.50
C GLY A 143 -4.43 20.72 -1.65
N VAL A 144 -3.70 20.49 -0.57
CA VAL A 144 -2.49 19.64 -0.61
C VAL A 144 -2.86 18.18 -0.81
N LEU A 145 -3.86 17.68 -0.10
CA LEU A 145 -4.44 16.35 -0.26
C LEU A 145 -5.93 16.44 -0.53
N ASN A 146 -6.38 15.77 -1.59
CA ASN A 146 -7.78 15.76 -2.00
C ASN A 146 -8.21 14.33 -2.31
N ILE A 147 -9.36 13.92 -1.80
CA ILE A 147 -9.95 12.61 -2.08
C ILE A 147 -11.08 12.77 -3.08
N VAL A 148 -11.11 11.92 -4.10
CA VAL A 148 -12.16 11.90 -5.13
C VAL A 148 -12.74 10.50 -5.18
N SER A 149 -13.95 10.34 -4.65
CA SER A 149 -14.71 9.08 -4.76
C SER A 149 -15.42 8.99 -6.11
N GLY A 150 -15.61 7.76 -6.60
CA GLY A 150 -16.32 7.49 -7.85
C GLY A 150 -15.80 6.24 -8.56
N TYR A 151 -16.53 5.81 -9.58
CA TYR A 151 -16.15 4.64 -10.38
C TYR A 151 -14.97 4.92 -11.32
N GLY A 152 -14.40 3.83 -11.84
CA GLY A 152 -13.22 3.89 -12.70
C GLY A 152 -13.35 4.82 -13.91
N LEU A 153 -14.50 4.79 -14.61
CA LEU A 153 -14.73 5.64 -15.78
C LEU A 153 -15.06 7.09 -15.42
N GLU A 154 -15.71 7.33 -14.28
CA GLU A 154 -16.20 8.64 -13.87
C GLU A 154 -15.13 9.47 -13.15
N ALA A 155 -14.33 8.85 -12.30
CA ALA A 155 -13.29 9.51 -11.52
C ALA A 155 -11.86 9.06 -11.93
N GLY A 156 -11.65 7.77 -12.16
CA GLY A 156 -10.33 7.20 -12.46
C GLY A 156 -9.80 7.64 -13.82
N LYS A 157 -10.59 7.51 -14.89
CA LYS A 157 -10.21 7.91 -16.25
C LYS A 157 -9.91 9.41 -16.36
N PRO A 158 -10.78 10.34 -15.90
CA PRO A 158 -10.47 11.77 -15.90
C PRO A 158 -9.20 12.11 -15.13
N LEU A 159 -8.97 11.47 -13.97
CA LEU A 159 -7.74 11.66 -13.20
C LEU A 159 -6.51 11.22 -13.99
N ALA A 160 -6.55 10.01 -14.59
CA ALA A 160 -5.43 9.43 -15.33
C ALA A 160 -5.12 10.15 -16.64
N SER A 161 -6.09 10.84 -17.26
CA SER A 161 -5.94 11.59 -18.51
C SER A 161 -5.85 13.10 -18.35
N SER A 162 -5.78 13.62 -17.11
CA SER A 162 -5.78 15.06 -16.88
C SER A 162 -4.42 15.70 -17.20
N LYS A 163 -4.42 16.74 -18.04
CA LYS A 163 -3.23 17.57 -18.34
C LYS A 163 -2.64 18.26 -17.10
N ARG A 164 -3.40 18.34 -16.02
CA ARG A 164 -2.97 18.95 -14.74
C ARG A 164 -2.20 18.00 -13.84
N ILE A 165 -2.25 16.70 -14.12
CA ILE A 165 -1.56 15.64 -13.37
C ILE A 165 -0.18 15.43 -13.97
N LYS A 166 0.84 15.36 -13.09
CA LYS A 166 2.26 15.22 -13.48
C LYS A 166 2.78 13.79 -13.34
N LYS A 167 2.10 12.95 -12.57
CA LYS A 167 2.39 11.51 -12.43
C LYS A 167 1.14 10.78 -11.96
N ILE A 168 0.96 9.53 -12.40
CA ILE A 168 -0.03 8.60 -11.85
C ILE A 168 0.69 7.47 -11.11
N ALA A 169 0.25 7.18 -9.89
CA ALA A 169 0.59 5.96 -9.16
C ALA A 169 -0.68 5.12 -9.01
N PHE A 170 -0.67 3.94 -9.62
CA PHE A 170 -1.79 3.00 -9.62
C PHE A 170 -1.39 1.70 -8.94
N THR A 171 -2.27 1.18 -8.08
CA THR A 171 -2.24 -0.22 -7.62
C THR A 171 -3.61 -0.83 -7.85
N GLY A 172 -3.65 -2.01 -8.47
CA GLY A 172 -4.89 -2.72 -8.74
C GLY A 172 -4.75 -3.84 -9.76
N GLU A 173 -5.84 -4.15 -10.43
CA GLU A 173 -5.94 -5.25 -11.38
C GLU A 173 -5.17 -4.91 -12.69
N THR A 174 -4.59 -5.92 -13.32
CA THR A 174 -3.70 -5.77 -14.49
C THR A 174 -4.38 -5.17 -15.71
N THR A 175 -5.65 -5.54 -15.98
CA THR A 175 -6.39 -4.97 -17.13
C THR A 175 -6.68 -3.49 -16.92
N THR A 176 -7.04 -3.11 -15.68
CA THR A 176 -7.19 -1.71 -15.30
C THR A 176 -5.88 -0.95 -15.41
N GLY A 177 -4.75 -1.55 -15.02
CA GLY A 177 -3.42 -0.97 -15.19
C GLY A 177 -3.10 -0.64 -16.65
N ARG A 178 -3.45 -1.53 -17.60
CA ARG A 178 -3.31 -1.28 -19.05
C ARG A 178 -4.16 -0.09 -19.50
N LEU A 179 -5.39 0.02 -19.01
CA LEU A 179 -6.26 1.16 -19.31
C LEU A 179 -5.69 2.47 -18.76
N ILE A 180 -5.15 2.46 -17.54
CA ILE A 180 -4.47 3.61 -16.92
C ILE A 180 -3.28 4.07 -17.80
N MET A 181 -2.47 3.12 -18.31
CA MET A 181 -1.39 3.46 -19.27
C MET A 181 -1.93 4.14 -20.52
N GLN A 182 -3.00 3.60 -21.10
CA GLN A 182 -3.61 4.19 -22.31
C GLN A 182 -4.16 5.60 -22.05
N TYR A 183 -4.77 5.85 -20.89
CA TYR A 183 -5.26 7.18 -20.53
C TYR A 183 -4.11 8.16 -20.29
N ALA A 184 -3.09 7.75 -19.56
CA ALA A 184 -1.93 8.58 -19.25
C ALA A 184 -1.11 8.92 -20.50
N SER A 185 -0.99 8.00 -21.47
CA SER A 185 -0.22 8.18 -22.70
C SER A 185 -0.71 9.35 -23.56
N GLN A 186 -2.00 9.71 -23.47
CA GLN A 186 -2.56 10.84 -24.20
C GLN A 186 -1.89 12.18 -23.89
N ASN A 187 -1.33 12.30 -22.68
CA ASN A 187 -0.63 13.51 -22.21
C ASN A 187 0.79 13.22 -21.75
N LEU A 188 1.35 12.06 -22.12
CA LEU A 188 2.70 11.60 -21.75
C LEU A 188 2.95 11.65 -20.23
N ILE A 189 1.91 11.33 -19.44
CA ILE A 189 2.00 11.34 -17.98
C ILE A 189 2.81 10.10 -17.53
N PRO A 190 3.92 10.26 -16.78
CA PRO A 190 4.63 9.14 -16.18
C PRO A 190 3.74 8.35 -15.22
N ILE A 191 3.87 7.01 -15.27
CA ILE A 191 3.07 6.12 -14.44
C ILE A 191 3.95 5.16 -13.65
N THR A 192 3.48 4.77 -12.47
CA THR A 192 3.95 3.61 -11.71
C THR A 192 2.77 2.66 -11.53
N LEU A 193 2.97 1.39 -11.86
CA LEU A 193 1.95 0.35 -11.79
C LEU A 193 2.40 -0.73 -10.80
N GLU A 194 1.58 -0.96 -9.79
CA GLU A 194 1.65 -2.11 -8.90
C GLU A 194 0.44 -2.99 -9.19
N LEU A 195 0.68 -4.21 -9.67
CA LEU A 195 -0.34 -5.06 -10.25
C LEU A 195 -0.42 -6.41 -9.53
N GLY A 196 -1.37 -7.24 -9.93
CA GLY A 196 -1.52 -8.58 -9.39
C GLY A 196 -0.46 -9.55 -9.90
N GLY A 197 -0.39 -10.70 -9.25
CA GLY A 197 0.53 -11.78 -9.58
C GLY A 197 -0.02 -13.14 -9.20
N LYS A 198 0.74 -14.18 -9.57
CA LYS A 198 0.51 -15.58 -9.20
C LYS A 198 1.83 -16.16 -8.68
N SER A 199 2.32 -15.60 -7.57
CA SER A 199 3.59 -15.99 -6.97
C SER A 199 3.60 -17.48 -6.57
N PRO A 200 4.67 -18.24 -6.86
CA PRO A 200 4.79 -19.62 -6.40
C PRO A 200 5.33 -19.67 -4.97
N ASN A 201 4.86 -20.65 -4.21
CA ASN A 201 5.47 -21.11 -2.97
C ASN A 201 6.04 -22.50 -3.23
N ILE A 202 7.34 -22.69 -3.03
CA ILE A 202 8.08 -23.87 -3.49
C ILE A 202 8.60 -24.64 -2.28
N PHE A 203 8.28 -25.94 -2.20
CA PHE A 203 8.68 -26.83 -1.12
C PHE A 203 9.45 -28.02 -1.68
N PHE A 204 10.73 -28.13 -1.31
CA PHE A 204 11.59 -29.25 -1.66
C PHE A 204 11.58 -30.32 -0.56
N GLU A 205 12.13 -31.50 -0.85
CA GLU A 205 12.08 -32.66 0.05
C GLU A 205 12.74 -32.45 1.41
N ASP A 206 13.71 -31.54 1.49
CA ASP A 206 14.42 -31.24 2.73
C ASP A 206 13.54 -30.60 3.81
N VAL A 207 12.38 -30.03 3.46
CA VAL A 207 11.42 -29.50 4.45
C VAL A 207 10.83 -30.58 5.36
N LEU A 208 10.84 -31.85 4.91
CA LEU A 208 10.40 -33.00 5.69
C LEU A 208 11.55 -33.81 6.31
N ALA A 209 12.80 -33.33 6.21
CA ALA A 209 13.96 -34.07 6.76
C ALA A 209 13.86 -34.25 8.28
N LYS A 210 13.19 -33.31 8.96
CA LYS A 210 12.87 -33.35 10.39
C LYS A 210 11.46 -32.82 10.63
N ASP A 211 10.79 -33.37 11.64
CA ASP A 211 9.53 -32.80 12.18
C ASP A 211 9.92 -31.80 13.29
N ASP A 212 10.19 -30.56 12.87
CA ASP A 212 10.71 -29.49 13.73
C ASP A 212 10.06 -28.14 13.41
N ASP A 213 10.48 -27.11 14.14
CA ASP A 213 10.00 -25.74 13.98
C ASP A 213 10.13 -25.19 12.53
N PHE A 214 11.08 -25.70 11.75
CA PHE A 214 11.23 -25.30 10.34
C PHE A 214 10.10 -25.85 9.49
N PHE A 215 9.73 -27.11 9.69
CA PHE A 215 8.60 -27.72 9.01
C PHE A 215 7.28 -27.01 9.37
N ASP A 216 7.09 -26.67 10.65
CA ASP A 216 5.92 -25.87 11.08
C ASP A 216 5.88 -24.51 10.38
N LYS A 217 7.01 -23.81 10.24
CA LYS A 217 7.10 -22.56 9.45
C LYS A 217 6.78 -22.78 7.97
N CYS A 218 7.12 -23.91 7.39
CA CYS A 218 6.73 -24.26 6.01
C CYS A 218 5.22 -24.43 5.88
N LEU A 219 4.56 -25.04 6.88
CA LEU A 219 3.10 -25.15 6.92
C LEU A 219 2.40 -23.79 7.09
N GLU A 220 2.95 -22.92 7.94
CA GLU A 220 2.47 -21.52 8.02
C GLU A 220 2.67 -20.78 6.69
N GLY A 221 3.83 -20.94 6.06
CA GLY A 221 4.11 -20.40 4.73
C GLY A 221 3.15 -20.91 3.66
N PHE A 222 2.76 -22.19 3.73
CA PHE A 222 1.72 -22.75 2.86
C PHE A 222 0.37 -22.09 3.14
N ALA A 223 -0.01 -21.93 4.43
CA ALA A 223 -1.29 -21.36 4.81
C ALA A 223 -1.40 -19.84 4.53
N MET A 224 -0.30 -19.17 4.17
CA MET A 224 -0.27 -17.73 3.86
C MET A 224 -1.24 -17.31 2.74
N PHE A 225 -1.70 -18.24 1.89
CA PHE A 225 -2.73 -17.90 0.89
C PHE A 225 -4.06 -17.43 1.51
N THR A 226 -4.28 -17.73 2.81
CA THR A 226 -5.49 -17.32 3.54
C THR A 226 -5.37 -15.91 4.15
N LEU A 227 -4.17 -15.33 4.18
CA LEU A 227 -3.94 -14.00 4.71
C LEU A 227 -4.82 -12.97 3.98
N ASN A 228 -5.40 -12.05 4.73
CA ASN A 228 -6.30 -11.02 4.18
C ASN A 228 -7.35 -11.62 3.23
N GLN A 229 -7.95 -12.76 3.63
CA GLN A 229 -9.00 -13.45 2.86
C GLN A 229 -8.54 -13.99 1.49
N GLY A 230 -7.23 -14.13 1.28
CA GLY A 230 -6.64 -14.48 -0.02
C GLY A 230 -6.52 -13.30 -1.00
N GLU A 231 -6.77 -12.09 -0.53
CA GLU A 231 -6.86 -10.87 -1.33
C GLU A 231 -5.57 -10.06 -1.29
N VAL A 232 -4.43 -10.72 -1.50
CA VAL A 232 -3.10 -10.12 -1.42
C VAL A 232 -2.35 -10.28 -2.73
N CYS A 233 -1.90 -9.17 -3.32
CA CYS A 233 -1.17 -9.15 -4.59
C CYS A 233 0.16 -9.93 -4.56
N THR A 234 0.78 -10.04 -3.39
CA THR A 234 2.07 -10.73 -3.17
C THR A 234 1.94 -12.12 -2.55
N CYS A 235 0.73 -12.53 -2.12
CA CYS A 235 0.55 -13.85 -1.53
C CYS A 235 0.83 -14.97 -2.52
N PRO A 236 1.44 -16.06 -2.06
CA PRO A 236 1.65 -17.25 -2.88
C PRO A 236 0.31 -17.91 -3.19
N SER A 237 -0.10 -17.86 -4.45
CA SER A 237 -1.36 -18.44 -4.96
C SER A 237 -1.17 -19.77 -5.66
N ARG A 238 0.07 -20.28 -5.72
CA ARG A 238 0.43 -21.59 -6.25
C ARG A 238 1.41 -22.25 -5.29
N ALA A 239 1.12 -23.50 -4.88
CA ALA A 239 2.05 -24.30 -4.12
C ALA A 239 2.68 -25.35 -5.05
N LEU A 240 4.00 -25.33 -5.18
CA LEU A 240 4.79 -26.30 -5.94
C LEU A 240 5.53 -27.17 -4.93
N ILE A 241 5.08 -28.41 -4.80
CA ILE A 241 5.57 -29.36 -3.81
C ILE A 241 6.28 -30.49 -4.55
N GLN A 242 7.52 -30.78 -4.16
CA GLN A 242 8.29 -31.88 -4.76
C GLN A 242 7.53 -33.20 -4.60
N GLU A 243 7.45 -33.99 -5.67
CA GLU A 243 6.64 -35.22 -5.75
C GLU A 243 6.94 -36.22 -4.62
N SER A 244 8.21 -36.37 -4.24
CA SER A 244 8.63 -37.30 -3.19
C SER A 244 8.05 -37.04 -1.81
N ILE A 245 7.58 -35.80 -1.54
CA ILE A 245 7.03 -35.41 -0.25
C ILE A 245 5.55 -35.02 -0.34
N TYR A 246 4.95 -35.02 -1.52
CA TYR A 246 3.63 -34.43 -1.78
C TYR A 246 2.55 -34.93 -0.80
N ASP A 247 2.36 -36.21 -0.69
CA ASP A 247 1.27 -36.78 0.11
C ASP A 247 1.41 -36.44 1.61
N LYS A 248 2.62 -36.61 2.15
CA LYS A 248 2.91 -36.34 3.57
C LYS A 248 2.81 -34.84 3.88
N PHE A 249 3.31 -34.01 2.98
CA PHE A 249 3.22 -32.54 3.13
C PHE A 249 1.75 -32.10 3.09
N MET A 250 0.99 -32.59 2.11
CA MET A 250 -0.42 -32.21 1.93
C MET A 250 -1.32 -32.64 3.08
N GLU A 251 -1.06 -33.82 3.66
CA GLU A 251 -1.81 -34.27 4.87
C GLU A 251 -1.71 -33.21 6.00
N ARG A 252 -0.50 -32.76 6.32
CA ARG A 252 -0.24 -31.76 7.36
C ARG A 252 -0.73 -30.37 6.93
N ALA A 253 -0.50 -29.98 5.70
CA ALA A 253 -0.92 -28.69 5.15
C ALA A 253 -2.44 -28.51 5.15
N VAL A 254 -3.18 -29.57 4.76
CA VAL A 254 -4.66 -29.56 4.81
C VAL A 254 -5.15 -29.49 6.26
N ALA A 255 -4.54 -30.26 7.18
CA ALA A 255 -4.89 -30.20 8.60
C ALA A 255 -4.66 -28.78 9.17
N ARG A 256 -3.53 -28.16 8.84
CA ARG A 256 -3.23 -26.75 9.25
C ARG A 256 -4.23 -25.77 8.67
N THR A 257 -4.57 -25.90 7.39
CA THR A 257 -5.52 -24.99 6.73
C THR A 257 -6.95 -25.11 7.31
N LYS A 258 -7.38 -26.33 7.65
CA LYS A 258 -8.69 -26.55 8.30
C LYS A 258 -8.80 -25.91 9.68
N ALA A 259 -7.68 -25.60 10.33
CA ALA A 259 -7.65 -24.87 11.61
C ALA A 259 -7.83 -23.35 11.45
N VAL A 260 -7.84 -22.83 10.22
CA VAL A 260 -8.09 -21.41 9.95
C VAL A 260 -9.54 -21.09 10.28
N LYS A 261 -9.76 -20.16 11.21
CA LYS A 261 -11.09 -19.79 11.70
C LYS A 261 -11.70 -18.69 10.84
N GLN A 262 -12.81 -19.00 10.17
CA GLN A 262 -13.65 -18.03 9.49
C GLN A 262 -14.84 -17.65 10.40
N ASP A 263 -15.02 -16.36 10.68
CA ASP A 263 -16.07 -15.86 11.58
C ASP A 263 -16.28 -14.35 11.34
N ASN A 264 -17.08 -13.71 12.21
CA ASN A 264 -17.25 -12.26 12.24
C ASN A 264 -15.88 -11.54 12.34
N PRO A 265 -15.56 -10.65 11.40
CA PRO A 265 -14.25 -10.00 11.32
C PRO A 265 -13.93 -9.12 12.54
N LEU A 266 -14.92 -8.65 13.29
CA LEU A 266 -14.70 -7.86 14.52
C LEU A 266 -14.23 -8.69 15.72
N LYS A 267 -14.23 -10.04 15.64
CA LYS A 267 -13.70 -10.89 16.71
C LYS A 267 -12.18 -11.05 16.54
N MET A 268 -11.42 -10.87 17.62
CA MET A 268 -9.96 -10.97 17.61
C MET A 268 -9.41 -12.35 17.23
N GLU A 269 -10.19 -13.41 17.44
CA GLU A 269 -9.81 -14.78 17.07
C GLU A 269 -10.10 -15.13 15.61
N THR A 270 -10.83 -14.30 14.87
CA THR A 270 -11.13 -14.52 13.46
C THR A 270 -9.87 -14.41 12.61
N MET A 271 -9.64 -15.39 11.74
CA MET A 271 -8.49 -15.45 10.84
C MET A 271 -8.86 -15.08 9.39
N ILE A 272 -10.10 -15.36 8.99
CA ILE A 272 -10.69 -14.94 7.71
C ILE A 272 -12.03 -14.30 8.01
N GLY A 273 -12.25 -13.10 7.51
CA GLY A 273 -13.50 -12.36 7.67
C GLY A 273 -14.51 -12.65 6.55
N ALA A 274 -15.27 -11.63 6.17
CA ALA A 274 -16.19 -11.71 5.04
C ALA A 274 -15.43 -11.67 3.71
N GLN A 275 -15.87 -12.45 2.74
CA GLN A 275 -15.31 -12.52 1.40
C GLN A 275 -16.40 -12.30 0.35
#